data_e47fb43e2ca6ce7259d9ee2a42e77a22
#
_entry.id   e47fb43e2ca6ce7259d9ee2a42e77a22
#
_cell.length_a   1.000
_cell.length_b   1.000
_cell.length_c   1.000
_cell.angle_alpha   90.00
_cell.angle_beta   90.00
_cell.angle_gamma   90.00
#
_symmetry.space_group_name_H-M   'P 1'
#
loop_
_entity.id
_entity.type
_entity.pdbx_description
1 polymer ?
#
loop_
_entity_poly.entity_id
_entity_poly.type
_entity_poly.pdbx_seq_one_letter_code
_entity_poly.pdbx_strand_id
1 'polypeptide(L)'
;MTEQDHFTEFTRYLRLEAEAIDATAGRVGRAEVERAVGLMASCAGKVVVVGVGKSGNVAQKIAATLTSTGTLAVYLHPSDALHGGLGIVA
;
A
#
# COMPACT_ATOMS: atom_id res chain seq x y z
N MET A 1 -5.35 4.59 -41.79
CA MET A 1 -5.53 4.46 -40.35
C MET A 1 -4.81 3.22 -39.85
N THR A 2 -4.01 3.39 -38.86
CA THR A 2 -3.27 2.27 -38.31
C THR A 2 -4.17 1.45 -37.40
N GLU A 3 -4.22 0.17 -37.65
CA GLU A 3 -4.95 -0.74 -36.79
C GLU A 3 -4.26 -0.83 -35.45
N GLN A 4 -5.03 -0.67 -34.36
CA GLN A 4 -4.43 -0.78 -33.03
C GLN A 4 -4.16 -2.24 -32.69
N ASP A 5 -2.94 -2.51 -32.30
CA ASP A 5 -2.52 -3.80 -31.80
C ASP A 5 -2.75 -3.82 -30.30
N HIS A 6 -3.74 -4.55 -29.85
CA HIS A 6 -4.09 -4.64 -28.43
C HIS A 6 -2.94 -5.20 -27.59
N PHE A 7 -2.21 -6.14 -28.11
CA PHE A 7 -1.05 -6.70 -27.41
C PHE A 7 0.02 -5.64 -27.17
N THR A 8 0.34 -4.86 -28.19
CA THR A 8 1.32 -3.78 -28.07
C THR A 8 0.87 -2.72 -27.08
N GLU A 9 -0.40 -2.34 -27.09
CA GLU A 9 -0.94 -1.40 -26.10
C GLU A 9 -0.89 -1.97 -24.68
N PHE A 10 -1.25 -3.22 -24.51
CA PHE A 10 -1.21 -3.89 -23.21
C PHE A 10 0.20 -3.88 -22.64
N THR A 11 1.19 -4.29 -23.44
CA THR A 11 2.58 -4.34 -22.99
C THR A 11 3.16 -2.95 -22.77
N ARG A 12 2.68 -1.95 -23.52
CA ARG A 12 3.09 -0.56 -23.31
C ARG A 12 2.66 -0.06 -21.93
N TYR A 13 1.42 -0.37 -21.52
CA TYR A 13 0.95 0.00 -20.19
C TYR A 13 1.73 -0.69 -19.09
N LEU A 14 2.06 -1.96 -19.26
CA LEU A 14 2.90 -2.68 -18.29
C LEU A 14 4.26 -2.01 -18.14
N ARG A 15 4.87 -1.61 -19.27
CA ARG A 15 6.18 -0.93 -19.22
C ARG A 15 6.09 0.44 -18.57
N LEU A 16 5.01 1.18 -18.81
CA LEU A 16 4.80 2.47 -18.15
C LEU A 16 4.70 2.31 -16.64
N GLU A 17 4.01 1.29 -16.18
CA GLU A 17 3.91 0.99 -14.75
C GLU A 17 5.27 0.59 -14.17
N ALA A 18 6.03 -0.23 -14.89
CA ALA A 18 7.37 -0.61 -14.47
C ALA A 18 8.29 0.60 -14.33
N GLU A 19 8.22 1.53 -15.29
CA GLU A 19 8.99 2.77 -15.25
C GLU A 19 8.59 3.64 -14.06
N ALA A 20 7.29 3.70 -13.73
CA ALA A 20 6.81 4.45 -12.59
C ALA A 20 7.32 3.87 -11.28
N ILE A 21 7.34 2.55 -11.17
CA ILE A 21 7.87 1.86 -9.98
C ILE A 21 9.37 2.15 -9.85
N ASP A 22 10.11 2.02 -10.93
CA ASP A 22 11.55 2.28 -10.93
C ASP A 22 11.86 3.74 -10.54
N ALA A 23 11.11 4.68 -11.10
CA ALA A 23 11.26 6.10 -10.77
C ALA A 23 10.96 6.36 -9.28
N THR A 24 9.96 5.70 -8.73
CA THR A 24 9.60 5.79 -7.31
C THR A 24 10.75 5.27 -6.45
N ALA A 25 11.32 4.13 -6.81
CA ALA A 25 12.47 3.57 -6.09
C ALA A 25 13.65 4.54 -6.02
N GLY A 26 13.82 5.36 -7.06
CA GLY A 26 14.87 6.37 -7.08
C GLY A 26 14.55 7.64 -6.27
N ARG A 27 13.29 7.83 -5.89
CA ARG A 27 12.85 9.04 -5.18
C ARG A 27 12.58 8.83 -3.70
N VAL A 28 12.30 7.61 -3.27
CA VAL A 28 12.01 7.36 -1.85
C VAL A 28 13.27 7.62 -1.02
N GLY A 29 13.09 8.26 0.13
CA GLY A 29 14.19 8.59 1.01
C GLY A 29 14.60 7.40 1.85
N ARG A 30 15.90 7.14 1.93
CA ARG A 30 16.42 6.02 2.72
C ARG A 30 16.03 6.16 4.20
N ALA A 31 16.21 7.37 4.76
CA ALA A 31 15.93 7.60 6.17
C ALA A 31 14.46 7.35 6.51
N GLU A 32 13.56 7.79 5.65
CA GLU A 32 12.13 7.62 5.87
C GLU A 32 11.72 6.16 5.78
N VAL A 33 12.26 5.42 4.82
CA VAL A 33 11.98 3.98 4.66
C VAL A 33 12.51 3.20 5.87
N GLU A 34 13.75 3.45 6.26
CA GLU A 34 14.36 2.79 7.42
C GLU A 34 13.56 3.07 8.70
N ARG A 35 13.12 4.30 8.87
CA ARG A 35 12.32 4.68 10.03
C ARG A 35 10.97 3.98 10.04
N ALA A 36 10.28 3.94 8.90
CA ALA A 36 8.98 3.30 8.80
C ALA A 36 9.08 1.80 9.07
N VAL A 37 10.05 1.14 8.47
CA VAL A 37 10.28 -0.29 8.68
C VAL A 37 10.64 -0.57 10.13
N GLY A 38 11.50 0.26 10.71
CA GLY A 38 11.90 0.11 12.12
C GLY A 38 10.72 0.24 13.08
N LEU A 39 9.85 1.21 12.85
CA LEU A 39 8.65 1.40 13.67
C LEU A 39 7.70 0.22 13.59
N MET A 40 7.49 -0.32 12.39
CA MET A 40 6.63 -1.49 12.22
C MET A 40 7.25 -2.74 12.83
N ALA A 41 8.54 -2.94 12.64
CA ALA A 41 9.24 -4.13 13.13
C ALA A 41 9.30 -4.17 14.66
N SER A 42 9.38 -3.01 15.31
CA SER A 42 9.45 -2.91 16.77
C SER A 42 8.08 -2.70 17.44
N CYS A 43 7.02 -2.72 16.67
CA CYS A 43 5.67 -2.51 17.19
C CYS A 43 5.26 -3.69 18.09
N ALA A 44 4.93 -3.39 19.34
CA ALA A 44 4.50 -4.41 20.30
C ALA A 44 3.00 -4.76 20.15
N GLY A 45 2.23 -3.89 19.54
CA GLY A 45 0.80 -4.08 19.32
C GLY A 45 0.51 -4.48 17.86
N LYS A 46 -0.27 -3.66 17.20
CA LYS A 46 -0.65 -3.89 15.82
C LYS A 46 -0.39 -2.67 14.96
N VAL A 47 -0.23 -2.91 13.67
CA VAL A 47 -0.15 -1.86 12.66
C VAL A 47 -1.55 -1.59 12.14
N VAL A 48 -1.97 -0.34 12.15
CA VAL A 48 -3.28 0.03 11.59
C VAL A 48 -3.04 0.77 10.28
N VAL A 49 -3.63 0.24 9.21
CA VAL A 49 -3.49 0.81 7.87
C VAL A 49 -4.81 1.46 7.48
N VAL A 50 -4.74 2.72 7.08
CA VAL A 50 -5.92 3.52 6.79
C VAL A 50 -5.86 4.00 5.35
N GLY A 51 -6.99 4.01 4.69
CA GLY A 51 -7.10 4.54 3.34
C GLY A 51 -8.53 4.55 2.86
N VAL A 52 -8.83 5.41 1.92
CA VAL A 52 -10.17 5.54 1.33
C VAL A 52 -10.10 5.38 -0.18
N GLY A 53 -11.16 4.84 -0.80
CA GLY A 53 -11.21 4.62 -2.23
C GLY A 53 -10.12 3.64 -2.68
N LYS A 54 -9.39 3.99 -3.71
CA LYS A 54 -8.30 3.16 -4.24
C LYS A 54 -7.19 2.97 -3.22
N SER A 55 -6.90 4.00 -2.44
CA SER A 55 -5.94 3.90 -1.33
C SER A 55 -6.40 2.90 -0.28
N GLY A 56 -7.71 2.83 -0.03
CA GLY A 56 -8.28 1.84 0.88
C GLY A 56 -8.10 0.41 0.39
N ASN A 57 -8.23 0.18 -0.91
CA ASN A 57 -8.00 -1.13 -1.51
C ASN A 57 -6.54 -1.56 -1.34
N VAL A 58 -5.61 -0.65 -1.56
CA VAL A 58 -4.18 -0.91 -1.34
C VAL A 58 -3.89 -1.16 0.14
N ALA A 59 -4.50 -0.37 1.03
CA ALA A 59 -4.33 -0.52 2.48
C ALA A 59 -4.79 -1.90 2.96
N GLN A 60 -5.91 -2.40 2.44
CA GLN A 60 -6.40 -3.74 2.76
C GLN A 60 -5.42 -4.82 2.33
N LYS A 61 -4.84 -4.68 1.14
CA LYS A 61 -3.84 -5.61 0.62
C LYS A 61 -2.58 -5.59 1.50
N ILE A 62 -2.12 -4.41 1.88
CA ILE A 62 -0.96 -4.25 2.75
C ILE A 62 -1.21 -4.94 4.09
N ALA A 63 -2.35 -4.68 4.72
CA ALA A 63 -2.70 -5.27 6.01
C ALA A 63 -2.74 -6.80 5.93
N ALA A 64 -3.34 -7.33 4.88
CA ALA A 64 -3.42 -8.78 4.67
C ALA A 64 -2.02 -9.39 4.47
N THR A 65 -1.17 -8.75 3.70
CA THR A 65 0.19 -9.23 3.45
C THR A 65 1.04 -9.20 4.72
N LEU A 66 0.98 -8.11 5.47
CA LEU A 66 1.71 -8.00 6.74
C LEU A 66 1.28 -9.09 7.72
N THR A 67 -0.03 -9.30 7.86
CA THR A 67 -0.54 -10.32 8.76
C THR A 67 -0.10 -11.72 8.34
N SER A 68 -0.16 -12.03 7.06
CA SER A 68 0.25 -13.34 6.55
C SER A 68 1.76 -13.59 6.67
N THR A 69 2.56 -12.55 6.82
CA THR A 69 4.01 -12.66 6.96
C THR A 69 4.52 -12.43 8.39
N GLY A 70 3.61 -12.41 9.36
CA GLY A 70 3.98 -12.41 10.77
C GLY A 70 3.85 -11.08 11.51
N THR A 71 3.42 -10.01 10.84
CA THR A 71 3.17 -8.71 11.49
C THR A 71 1.68 -8.48 11.58
N LEU A 72 1.15 -8.38 12.80
CA LEU A 72 -0.28 -8.14 12.98
C LEU A 72 -0.63 -6.75 12.44
N ALA A 73 -1.47 -6.73 11.42
CA ALA A 73 -1.91 -5.49 10.80
C ALA A 73 -3.40 -5.58 10.50
N VAL A 74 -4.09 -4.46 10.66
CA VAL A 74 -5.52 -4.37 10.39
C VAL A 74 -5.81 -3.15 9.54
N TYR A 75 -6.84 -3.25 8.73
CA TYR A 75 -7.32 -2.12 7.95
C TYR A 75 -8.43 -1.40 8.69
N LEU A 76 -8.38 -0.07 8.70
CA LEU A 76 -9.43 0.77 9.27
C LEU A 76 -9.89 1.76 8.20
N HIS A 77 -11.17 1.69 7.84
CA HIS A 77 -11.75 2.69 6.95
C HIS A 77 -11.98 3.99 7.75
N PRO A 78 -11.61 5.17 7.20
CA PRO A 78 -11.77 6.43 7.92
C PRO A 78 -13.21 6.71 8.40
N SER A 79 -14.20 6.29 7.61
CA SER A 79 -15.61 6.41 8.01
C SER A 79 -15.91 5.61 9.27
N ASP A 80 -15.38 4.40 9.39
CA ASP A 80 -15.56 3.57 10.58
C ASP A 80 -14.89 4.18 11.80
N ALA A 81 -13.78 4.87 11.61
CA ALA A 81 -13.10 5.57 12.70
C ALA A 81 -14.00 6.63 13.33
N LEU A 82 -14.82 7.31 12.51
CA LEU A 82 -15.77 8.31 13.00
C LEU A 82 -16.97 7.69 13.70
N HIS A 83 -17.20 6.40 13.52
CA HIS A 83 -18.38 5.68 14.05
C HIS A 83 -18.00 4.59 15.06
N GLY A 84 -16.91 4.79 15.79
CA GLY A 84 -16.49 3.88 16.84
C GLY A 84 -15.37 2.93 16.47
N GLY A 85 -14.97 2.88 15.19
CA GLY A 85 -13.87 2.03 14.72
C GLY A 85 -12.52 2.35 15.36
N LEU A 86 -12.38 3.53 15.95
CA LEU A 86 -11.15 3.91 16.66
C LEU A 86 -10.77 2.96 17.79
N GLY A 87 -11.74 2.20 18.30
CA GLY A 87 -11.44 1.18 19.31
C GLY A 87 -10.41 0.15 18.88
N ILE A 88 -10.26 -0.06 17.57
CA ILE A 88 -9.28 -1.01 17.04
C ILE A 88 -7.83 -0.52 17.22
N VAL A 89 -7.66 0.78 17.46
CA VAL A 89 -6.34 1.39 17.62
C VAL A 89 -5.81 1.20 19.04
N ALA A 90 -6.67 0.98 19.96
CA ALA A 90 -6.30 0.81 21.37
C ALA A 90 -5.50 -0.48 21.64
#